data_f783a4851b19885652c6e442db218dd8
#
_entry.id   f783a4851b19885652c6e442db218dd8
#
_cell.length_a   1.000
_cell.length_b   1.000
_cell.length_c   1.000
_cell.angle_alpha   90.00
_cell.angle_beta   90.00
_cell.angle_gamma   90.00
#
_symmetry.space_group_name_H-M   'P 1'
#
loop_
_entity.id
_entity.type
_entity.pdbx_description
1 polymer ?
#
loop_
_entity_poly.entity_id
_entity_poly.type
_entity_poly.pdbx_seq_one_letter_code
_entity_poly.pdbx_strand_id
1 'polypeptide(L)'
;LGRPVPGVELAIHDAQGNLCPLETTGEIMMMRRGLWFPTKDLGRIDADGYFYHAGRADDVIITAGYTMSAVEIEDTLLKHPDVDEVAVIGVSDNSRGQIVKAFIVSERAGSDIFTKEIQEFTQRRLSRHEYPRVVDFVDGLPKTPAGKLNRKVLRDLSGAGAKQN
;
A
#
# COMPACT_ATOMS: atom_id res chain seq x y z
N LEU A 1 -3.48 5.40 -17.40
CA LEU A 1 -4.94 5.15 -17.51
C LEU A 1 -5.54 5.77 -18.78
N GLY A 2 -5.00 6.86 -19.29
CA GLY A 2 -5.58 7.61 -20.41
C GLY A 2 -6.41 8.81 -19.96
N ARG A 3 -7.33 9.24 -20.82
CA ARG A 3 -8.27 10.34 -20.52
C ARG A 3 -9.63 9.80 -20.10
N PRO A 4 -10.39 10.54 -19.27
CA PRO A 4 -11.76 10.17 -18.94
C PRO A 4 -12.63 10.06 -20.21
N VAL A 5 -13.53 9.09 -20.22
CA VAL A 5 -14.53 9.01 -21.29
C VAL A 5 -15.57 10.13 -21.17
N PRO A 6 -16.24 10.55 -22.24
CA PRO A 6 -17.27 11.57 -22.19
C PRO A 6 -18.31 11.27 -21.11
N GLY A 7 -18.63 12.27 -20.30
CA GLY A 7 -19.57 12.16 -19.17
C GLY A 7 -18.98 11.67 -17.85
N VAL A 8 -17.70 11.34 -17.82
CA VAL A 8 -16.96 11.05 -16.57
C VAL A 8 -16.02 12.22 -16.27
N GLU A 9 -16.12 12.76 -15.07
CA GLU A 9 -15.24 13.81 -14.56
C GLU A 9 -14.36 13.21 -13.48
N LEU A 10 -13.03 13.32 -13.67
CA LEU A 10 -12.00 12.89 -12.70
C LEU A 10 -11.13 14.07 -12.33
N ALA A 11 -10.64 14.06 -11.09
CA ALA A 11 -9.67 15.03 -10.60
C ALA A 11 -8.68 14.34 -9.66
N ILE A 12 -7.55 14.99 -9.38
CA ILE A 12 -6.57 14.54 -8.39
C ILE A 12 -6.70 15.43 -7.16
N HIS A 13 -6.93 14.84 -5.99
CA HIS A 13 -7.04 15.56 -4.73
C HIS A 13 -5.96 15.14 -3.73
N ASP A 14 -5.53 16.09 -2.90
CA ASP A 14 -4.63 15.82 -1.78
C ASP A 14 -5.38 15.19 -0.59
N ALA A 15 -4.64 14.86 0.48
CA ALA A 15 -5.22 14.28 1.69
C ALA A 15 -6.16 15.24 2.45
N GLN A 16 -6.14 16.54 2.15
CA GLN A 16 -7.02 17.58 2.70
C GLN A 16 -8.27 17.78 1.84
N GLY A 17 -8.36 17.10 0.69
CA GLY A 17 -9.48 17.22 -0.25
C GLY A 17 -9.36 18.38 -1.25
N ASN A 18 -8.22 19.06 -1.32
CA ASN A 18 -7.97 20.11 -2.29
C ASN A 18 -7.52 19.55 -3.63
N LEU A 19 -7.82 20.27 -4.72
CA LEU A 19 -7.34 19.91 -6.06
C LEU A 19 -5.81 20.02 -6.13
N CYS A 20 -5.16 18.97 -6.58
CA CYS A 20 -3.72 18.94 -6.78
C CYS A 20 -3.31 19.72 -8.05
N PRO A 21 -2.13 20.39 -8.06
CA PRO A 21 -1.50 20.88 -9.28
C PRO A 21 -1.24 19.74 -10.27
N LEU A 22 -1.08 20.10 -11.56
CA LEU A 22 -0.64 19.16 -12.59
C LEU A 22 0.68 18.48 -12.19
N GLU A 23 0.86 17.24 -12.62
CA GLU A 23 2.03 16.39 -12.34
C GLU A 23 2.22 16.03 -10.84
N THR A 24 1.29 16.44 -9.97
CA THR A 24 1.34 16.09 -8.54
C THR A 24 0.50 14.85 -8.29
N THR A 25 1.08 13.89 -7.56
CA THR A 25 0.38 12.66 -7.17
C THR A 25 -0.58 12.93 -6.01
N GLY A 26 -1.82 12.47 -6.17
CA GLY A 26 -2.86 12.50 -5.15
C GLY A 26 -3.89 11.39 -5.39
N GLU A 27 -5.01 11.41 -4.67
CA GLU A 27 -6.07 10.44 -4.88
C GLU A 27 -6.91 10.82 -6.11
N ILE A 28 -7.16 9.85 -6.98
CA ILE A 28 -8.06 10.02 -8.11
C ILE A 28 -9.49 10.06 -7.57
N MET A 29 -10.14 11.19 -7.76
CA MET A 29 -11.53 11.40 -7.38
C MET A 29 -12.43 11.36 -8.61
N MET A 30 -13.62 10.81 -8.46
CA MET A 30 -14.64 10.76 -9.52
C MET A 30 -15.86 11.59 -9.12
N MET A 31 -16.29 12.50 -10.01
CA MET A 31 -17.51 13.26 -9.82
C MET A 31 -18.74 12.39 -10.07
N ARG A 32 -19.64 12.36 -9.12
CA ARG A 32 -20.93 11.67 -9.26
C ARG A 32 -22.03 12.47 -8.55
N ARG A 33 -23.05 12.85 -9.28
CA ARG A 33 -24.21 13.60 -8.75
C ARG A 33 -23.80 14.89 -8.01
N GLY A 34 -22.78 15.60 -8.52
CA GLY A 34 -22.28 16.85 -7.94
C GLY A 34 -21.38 16.70 -6.72
N LEU A 35 -20.98 15.47 -6.37
CA LEU A 35 -20.05 15.18 -5.26
C LEU A 35 -18.82 14.40 -5.76
N TRP A 36 -17.66 14.67 -5.16
CA TRP A 36 -16.44 13.93 -5.39
C TRP A 36 -16.42 12.65 -4.55
N PHE A 37 -16.19 11.51 -5.20
CA PHE A 37 -16.06 10.21 -4.57
C PHE A 37 -14.63 9.69 -4.74
N PRO A 38 -13.99 9.19 -3.67
CA PRO A 38 -12.67 8.61 -3.73
C PRO A 38 -12.71 7.27 -4.48
N THR A 39 -11.81 7.10 -5.46
CA THR A 39 -11.63 5.82 -6.15
C THR A 39 -10.72 4.89 -5.36
N LYS A 40 -9.97 5.44 -4.42
CA LYS A 40 -8.87 4.81 -3.68
C LYS A 40 -7.67 4.44 -4.55
N ASP A 41 -7.61 4.94 -5.76
CA ASP A 41 -6.46 4.87 -6.63
C ASP A 41 -5.68 6.18 -6.55
N LEU A 42 -4.37 6.09 -6.46
CA LEU A 42 -3.47 7.24 -6.56
C LEU A 42 -3.07 7.46 -8.01
N GLY A 43 -2.85 8.72 -8.36
CA GLY A 43 -2.41 9.08 -9.70
C GLY A 43 -2.05 10.54 -9.81
N ARG A 44 -1.63 10.93 -10.99
CA ARG A 44 -1.40 12.32 -11.39
C ARG A 44 -2.04 12.57 -12.75
N ILE A 45 -2.22 13.82 -13.09
CA ILE A 45 -2.71 14.27 -14.39
C ILE A 45 -1.64 15.18 -15.02
N ASP A 46 -1.37 15.00 -16.31
CA ASP A 46 -0.49 15.89 -17.07
C ASP A 46 -1.24 17.07 -17.72
N ALA A 47 -0.46 17.96 -18.38
CA ALA A 47 -1.01 19.13 -19.07
C ALA A 47 -1.94 18.78 -20.25
N ASP A 48 -1.80 17.57 -20.81
CA ASP A 48 -2.62 17.08 -21.90
C ASP A 48 -3.90 16.35 -21.41
N GLY A 49 -4.10 16.27 -20.10
CA GLY A 49 -5.26 15.66 -19.46
C GLY A 49 -5.21 14.13 -19.38
N TYR A 50 -4.01 13.51 -19.48
CA TYR A 50 -3.85 12.09 -19.27
C TYR A 50 -3.62 11.77 -17.80
N PHE A 51 -4.34 10.78 -17.30
CA PHE A 51 -4.19 10.24 -15.96
C PHE A 51 -3.18 9.08 -15.95
N TYR A 52 -2.23 9.14 -15.02
CA TYR A 52 -1.22 8.12 -14.76
C TYR A 52 -1.48 7.52 -13.39
N HIS A 53 -1.65 6.19 -13.34
CA HIS A 53 -1.85 5.47 -12.10
C HIS A 53 -0.55 5.33 -11.32
N ALA A 54 -0.58 5.61 -10.02
CA ALA A 54 0.56 5.56 -9.13
C ALA A 54 0.39 4.55 -7.96
N GLY A 55 -0.61 3.67 -8.07
CA GLY A 55 -0.90 2.69 -7.04
C GLY A 55 -2.25 2.95 -6.36
N ARG A 56 -2.45 2.31 -5.21
CA ARG A 56 -3.68 2.49 -4.41
C ARG A 56 -3.40 3.25 -3.14
N ALA A 57 -4.32 4.10 -2.73
CA ALA A 57 -4.24 4.82 -1.46
C ALA A 57 -4.17 3.85 -0.26
N ASP A 58 -4.85 2.70 -0.36
CA ASP A 58 -4.84 1.66 0.68
C ASP A 58 -3.48 0.92 0.78
N ASP A 59 -2.62 1.03 -0.22
CA ASP A 59 -1.31 0.38 -0.28
C ASP A 59 -0.17 1.32 0.13
N VAL A 60 -0.51 2.55 0.52
CA VAL A 60 0.43 3.54 1.04
C VAL A 60 0.56 3.38 2.56
N ILE A 61 1.79 3.33 3.04
CA ILE A 61 2.14 3.26 4.46
C ILE A 61 2.88 4.55 4.82
N ILE A 62 2.41 5.24 5.85
CA ILE A 62 3.05 6.47 6.34
C ILE A 62 3.69 6.20 7.69
N THR A 63 5.02 6.14 7.72
CA THR A 63 5.80 5.91 8.94
C THR A 63 6.75 7.07 9.22
N ALA A 64 6.64 7.70 10.39
CA ALA A 64 7.49 8.82 10.81
C ALA A 64 7.63 9.93 9.74
N GLY A 65 6.56 10.22 8.98
CA GLY A 65 6.53 11.21 7.89
C GLY A 65 7.04 10.73 6.53
N TYR A 66 7.53 9.49 6.42
CA TYR A 66 7.91 8.87 5.15
C TYR A 66 6.74 8.11 4.54
N THR A 67 6.52 8.34 3.26
CA THR A 67 5.51 7.64 2.47
C THR A 67 6.16 6.47 1.74
N MET A 68 5.61 5.26 1.91
CA MET A 68 6.13 4.01 1.35
C MET A 68 5.04 3.29 0.58
N SER A 69 5.43 2.55 -0.45
CA SER A 69 4.55 1.67 -1.19
C SER A 69 4.62 0.25 -0.63
N ALA A 70 3.48 -0.27 -0.17
CA ALA A 70 3.38 -1.68 0.24
C ALA A 70 3.76 -2.61 -0.91
N VAL A 71 3.35 -2.28 -2.14
CA VAL A 71 3.63 -3.08 -3.35
C VAL A 71 5.12 -3.15 -3.65
N GLU A 72 5.87 -2.05 -3.51
CA GLU A 72 7.31 -2.03 -3.75
C GLU A 72 8.07 -2.90 -2.74
N ILE A 73 7.62 -2.90 -1.49
CA ILE A 73 8.18 -3.77 -0.44
C ILE A 73 7.84 -5.23 -0.74
N GLU A 74 6.60 -5.54 -1.16
CA GLU A 74 6.17 -6.88 -1.59
C GLU A 74 7.00 -7.39 -2.76
N ASP A 75 7.15 -6.59 -3.82
CA ASP A 75 7.95 -6.93 -5.01
C ASP A 75 9.42 -7.19 -4.68
N THR A 76 9.93 -6.52 -3.64
CA THR A 76 11.29 -6.76 -3.17
C THR A 76 11.38 -8.05 -2.37
N LEU A 77 10.44 -8.31 -1.47
CA LEU A 77 10.39 -9.53 -0.66
C LEU A 77 10.19 -10.80 -1.49
N LEU A 78 9.39 -10.73 -2.56
CA LEU A 78 9.19 -11.84 -3.50
C LEU A 78 10.47 -12.27 -4.25
N LYS A 79 11.54 -11.45 -4.22
CA LYS A 79 12.85 -11.84 -4.77
C LYS A 79 13.69 -12.66 -3.79
N HIS A 80 13.22 -12.83 -2.55
CA HIS A 80 13.89 -13.71 -1.58
C HIS A 80 13.58 -15.17 -1.89
N PRO A 81 14.58 -16.06 -1.94
CA PRO A 81 14.39 -17.46 -2.37
C PRO A 81 13.41 -18.26 -1.50
N ASP A 82 13.30 -17.91 -0.23
CA ASP A 82 12.45 -18.59 0.74
C ASP A 82 11.08 -17.86 0.95
N VAL A 83 10.65 -16.98 0.04
CA VAL A 83 9.36 -16.29 0.12
C VAL A 83 8.49 -16.70 -1.06
N ASP A 84 7.39 -17.42 -0.77
CA ASP A 84 6.44 -17.90 -1.78
C ASP A 84 5.35 -16.87 -2.07
N GLU A 85 4.69 -16.36 -1.02
CA GLU A 85 3.73 -15.26 -1.11
C GLU A 85 4.02 -14.24 0.00
N VAL A 86 3.72 -12.97 -0.25
CA VAL A 86 3.86 -11.90 0.74
C VAL A 86 2.73 -10.90 0.63
N ALA A 87 2.32 -10.36 1.76
CA ALA A 87 1.45 -9.21 1.85
C ALA A 87 2.01 -8.21 2.85
N VAL A 88 1.99 -6.94 2.50
CA VAL A 88 2.49 -5.85 3.34
C VAL A 88 1.36 -4.88 3.65
N ILE A 89 1.27 -4.49 4.92
CA ILE A 89 0.34 -3.47 5.41
C ILE A 89 1.03 -2.50 6.38
N GLY A 90 0.46 -1.31 6.53
CA GLY A 90 0.75 -0.44 7.66
C GLY A 90 -0.07 -0.86 8.87
N VAL A 91 0.56 -0.98 10.04
CA VAL A 91 -0.10 -1.16 11.33
C VAL A 91 0.21 0.01 12.24
N SER A 92 -0.73 0.37 13.11
CA SER A 92 -0.58 1.52 14.02
C SER A 92 0.60 1.35 14.95
N ASP A 93 1.37 2.41 15.15
CA ASP A 93 2.49 2.50 16.09
C ASP A 93 2.44 3.84 16.82
N ASN A 94 2.62 3.81 18.15
CA ASN A 94 2.46 5.00 19.00
C ASN A 94 3.52 6.10 18.73
N SER A 95 4.69 5.73 18.24
CA SER A 95 5.81 6.65 18.02
C SER A 95 5.97 7.08 16.57
N ARG A 96 5.49 6.27 15.62
CA ARG A 96 5.75 6.44 14.18
C ARG A 96 4.48 6.65 13.36
N GLY A 97 3.31 6.68 14.00
CA GLY A 97 2.01 6.66 13.33
C GLY A 97 1.70 5.26 12.78
N GLN A 98 2.49 4.79 11.83
CA GLN A 98 2.44 3.42 11.34
C GLN A 98 3.84 2.80 11.28
N ILE A 99 3.88 1.46 11.30
CA ILE A 99 5.05 0.66 10.95
C ILE A 99 4.68 -0.36 9.89
N VAL A 100 5.66 -0.78 9.11
CA VAL A 100 5.51 -1.81 8.08
C VAL A 100 5.40 -3.17 8.74
N LYS A 101 4.34 -3.92 8.41
CA LYS A 101 4.14 -5.32 8.79
C LYS A 101 4.02 -6.18 7.53
N ALA A 102 4.80 -7.24 7.46
CA ALA A 102 4.74 -8.25 6.40
C ALA A 102 4.11 -9.55 6.92
N PHE A 103 3.27 -10.16 6.10
CA PHE A 103 2.80 -11.53 6.23
C PHE A 103 3.47 -12.36 5.14
N ILE A 104 4.17 -13.39 5.52
CA ILE A 104 4.99 -14.19 4.61
C ILE A 104 4.50 -15.63 4.63
N VAL A 105 4.26 -16.17 3.43
CA VAL A 105 4.11 -17.61 3.20
C VAL A 105 5.45 -18.14 2.76
N SER A 106 5.92 -19.22 3.39
CA SER A 106 7.22 -19.83 3.12
C SER A 106 7.17 -21.30 3.51
N GLU A 107 7.84 -22.16 2.75
CA GLU A 107 8.09 -23.54 3.16
C GLU A 107 9.08 -23.63 4.32
N ARG A 108 9.93 -22.61 4.49
CA ARG A 108 10.85 -22.48 5.62
C ARG A 108 10.10 -22.03 6.86
N ALA A 109 10.26 -22.76 7.98
CA ALA A 109 9.64 -22.42 9.25
C ALA A 109 10.05 -21.01 9.74
N GLY A 110 9.07 -20.25 10.20
CA GLY A 110 9.27 -18.92 10.78
C GLY A 110 10.16 -18.96 12.03
N SER A 111 11.05 -18.01 12.16
CA SER A 111 11.97 -17.84 13.30
C SER A 111 12.49 -16.41 13.39
N ASP A 112 13.04 -16.04 14.56
CA ASP A 112 13.69 -14.74 14.73
C ASP A 112 14.88 -14.55 13.80
N ILE A 113 15.59 -15.63 13.47
CA ILE A 113 16.70 -15.60 12.51
C ILE A 113 16.18 -15.29 11.13
N PHE A 114 15.12 -15.96 10.69
CA PHE A 114 14.53 -15.73 9.38
C PHE A 114 13.89 -14.33 9.30
N THR A 115 13.25 -13.87 10.38
CA THR A 115 12.75 -12.49 10.46
C THR A 115 13.84 -11.45 10.22
N LYS A 116 15.01 -11.61 10.89
CA LYS A 116 16.15 -10.72 10.67
C LYS A 116 16.68 -10.78 9.24
N GLU A 117 16.77 -11.96 8.67
CA GLU A 117 17.19 -12.16 7.28
C GLU A 117 16.27 -11.41 6.30
N ILE A 118 14.96 -11.53 6.46
CA ILE A 118 13.95 -10.80 5.68
C ILE A 118 14.12 -9.27 5.83
N GLN A 119 14.31 -8.79 7.05
CA GLN A 119 14.53 -7.37 7.32
C GLN A 119 15.81 -6.85 6.66
N GLU A 120 16.91 -7.54 6.83
CA GLU A 120 18.20 -7.16 6.22
C GLU A 120 18.14 -7.25 4.69
N PHE A 121 17.49 -8.27 4.14
CA PHE A 121 17.32 -8.44 2.71
C PHE A 121 16.60 -7.23 2.09
N THR A 122 15.56 -6.75 2.76
CA THR A 122 14.78 -5.58 2.33
C THR A 122 15.58 -4.30 2.46
N GLN A 123 16.24 -4.07 3.62
CA GLN A 123 17.05 -2.88 3.89
C GLN A 123 18.23 -2.69 2.92
N ARG A 124 18.78 -3.77 2.38
CA ARG A 124 19.88 -3.71 1.40
C ARG A 124 19.41 -3.32 0.00
N ARG A 125 18.12 -3.43 -0.29
CA ARG A 125 17.53 -3.24 -1.63
C ARG A 125 16.64 -2.01 -1.75
N LEU A 126 16.05 -1.58 -0.64
CA LEU A 126 15.22 -0.38 -0.53
C LEU A 126 15.88 0.63 0.42
N SER A 127 15.18 1.73 0.69
CA SER A 127 15.68 2.73 1.62
C SER A 127 15.67 2.20 3.08
N ARG A 128 16.44 2.86 3.97
CA ARG A 128 16.59 2.46 5.39
C ARG A 128 15.28 2.40 6.17
N HIS A 129 14.21 2.97 5.64
CA HIS A 129 12.90 3.03 6.28
C HIS A 129 11.92 2.00 5.72
N GLU A 130 12.17 1.49 4.50
CA GLU A 130 11.29 0.63 3.71
C GLU A 130 11.55 -0.85 3.98
N TYR A 131 11.40 -1.28 5.23
CA TYR A 131 11.51 -2.68 5.61
C TYR A 131 10.44 -3.07 6.63
N PRO A 132 10.00 -4.33 6.69
CA PRO A 132 9.03 -4.77 7.65
C PRO A 132 9.65 -4.80 9.06
N ARG A 133 9.06 -4.03 9.98
CA ARG A 133 9.44 -4.08 11.40
C ARG A 133 8.83 -5.25 12.14
N VAL A 134 7.69 -5.72 11.64
CA VAL A 134 7.00 -6.90 12.12
C VAL A 134 6.84 -7.86 10.95
N VAL A 135 7.14 -9.13 11.19
CA VAL A 135 6.97 -10.22 10.21
C VAL A 135 6.17 -11.32 10.88
N ASP A 136 5.04 -11.67 10.29
CA ASP A 136 4.26 -12.85 10.66
C ASP A 136 4.40 -13.89 9.55
N PHE A 137 4.75 -15.11 9.93
CA PHE A 137 4.73 -16.26 9.04
C PHE A 137 3.36 -16.92 9.11
N VAL A 138 2.74 -17.15 7.95
CA VAL A 138 1.35 -17.63 7.81
C VAL A 138 1.28 -18.75 6.79
N ASP A 139 0.30 -19.65 6.93
CA ASP A 139 0.10 -20.78 6.00
C ASP A 139 -0.49 -20.31 4.65
N GLY A 140 -1.10 -19.14 4.59
CA GLY A 140 -1.69 -18.58 3.38
C GLY A 140 -2.23 -17.17 3.57
N LEU A 141 -2.32 -16.43 2.47
CA LEU A 141 -2.84 -15.06 2.48
C LEU A 141 -4.34 -15.03 2.15
N PRO A 142 -5.13 -14.18 2.84
CA PRO A 142 -6.55 -14.03 2.54
C PRO A 142 -6.74 -13.45 1.15
N LYS A 143 -7.60 -14.09 0.35
CA LYS A 143 -7.93 -13.66 -1.02
C LYS A 143 -9.41 -13.29 -1.13
N THR A 144 -9.72 -12.34 -1.98
CA THR A 144 -11.10 -12.00 -2.35
C THR A 144 -11.70 -13.14 -3.21
N PRO A 145 -13.04 -13.19 -3.44
CA PRO A 145 -13.64 -14.14 -4.37
C PRO A 145 -13.06 -14.08 -5.80
N ALA A 146 -12.50 -12.93 -6.18
CA ALA A 146 -11.81 -12.73 -7.47
C ALA A 146 -10.33 -13.15 -7.43
N GLY A 147 -9.86 -13.81 -6.37
CA GLY A 147 -8.47 -14.28 -6.22
C GLY A 147 -7.44 -13.20 -5.88
N LYS A 148 -7.84 -11.94 -5.67
CA LYS A 148 -6.93 -10.85 -5.30
C LYS A 148 -6.66 -10.84 -3.79
N LEU A 149 -5.47 -10.41 -3.39
CA LEU A 149 -5.09 -10.21 -2.00
C LEU A 149 -6.11 -9.31 -1.26
N ASN A 150 -6.58 -9.77 -0.09
CA ASN A 150 -7.53 -9.03 0.74
C ASN A 150 -6.82 -8.37 1.94
N ARG A 151 -6.16 -7.24 1.71
CA ARG A 151 -5.44 -6.50 2.76
C ARG A 151 -6.36 -5.97 3.88
N LYS A 152 -7.67 -5.82 3.60
CA LYS A 152 -8.61 -5.42 4.65
C LYS A 152 -8.67 -6.47 5.75
N VAL A 153 -8.79 -7.75 5.42
CA VAL A 153 -8.79 -8.85 6.40
C VAL A 153 -7.49 -8.85 7.21
N LEU A 154 -6.33 -8.64 6.57
CA LEU A 154 -5.04 -8.57 7.27
C LEU A 154 -4.97 -7.39 8.26
N ARG A 155 -5.51 -6.22 7.89
CA ARG A 155 -5.59 -5.07 8.80
C ARG A 155 -6.52 -5.35 9.98
N ASP A 156 -7.68 -5.92 9.73
CA ASP A 156 -8.65 -6.27 10.78
C ASP A 156 -8.05 -7.27 11.78
N LEU A 157 -7.35 -8.31 11.30
CA LEU A 157 -6.64 -9.29 12.13
C LEU A 157 -5.48 -8.68 12.93
N SER A 158 -4.85 -7.63 12.42
CA SER A 158 -3.72 -6.95 13.08
C SER A 158 -4.16 -5.86 14.07
N GLY A 159 -5.46 -5.66 14.30
CA GLY A 159 -5.98 -4.58 15.13
C GLY A 159 -5.80 -3.18 14.54
N ALA A 160 -5.36 -3.09 13.29
CA ALA A 160 -5.16 -1.81 12.60
C ALA A 160 -6.49 -1.15 12.17
N GLY A 161 -7.60 -1.87 12.22
CA GLY A 161 -8.94 -1.36 11.90
C GLY A 161 -9.66 -0.63 13.04
N ALA A 162 -9.11 -0.59 14.24
CA ALA A 162 -9.85 -0.16 15.45
C ALA A 162 -9.67 1.29 15.88
N LYS A 163 -9.09 2.18 15.06
CA LYS A 163 -9.00 3.61 15.38
C LYS A 163 -9.18 4.50 14.15
N GLN A 164 -10.41 4.60 13.69
CA GLN A 164 -10.93 5.79 13.01
C GLN A 164 -12.39 5.96 13.44
N ASN A 165 -12.56 6.54 14.60
CA ASN A 165 -13.75 7.31 15.00
C ASN A 165 -13.27 8.71 15.36
#